data_26722731bcb613f13a9dcac39e27803e
#
_entry.id   26722731bcb613f13a9dcac39e27803e
#
_cell.length_a   1.000
_cell.length_b   1.000
_cell.length_c   1.000
_cell.angle_alpha   90.00
_cell.angle_beta   90.00
_cell.angle_gamma   90.00
#
_symmetry.space_group_name_H-M   'P 1'
#
loop_
_entity.id
_entity.type
_entity.pdbx_description
1 polymer ?
#
loop_
_entity_poly.entity_id
_entity_poly.type
_entity_poly.pdbx_seq_one_letter_code
_entity_poly.pdbx_strand_id
1 'polypeptide(L)'
;MLEKHVRKIYEYVKAQNEWRNRTINLIASENVLSRTVRKLTGSDFAHRYAEGHPGERYYQGTDYIDKIETDLRNDFKTLFRCSQADIRPISGTNANEAVFSSFLQPGDIVMVNSTPGGGHISHHLAGSVGKFTKNVIDFPLSKDGFHIDIEKTKELIHICRPKMLIFGRSLFLFPEPVGELRDICNEYKIKVIYDAAHVLGLIAAGKFQDPIGEGAFIVTGSTHKTFFGTQRGVILSNMGNNEWQKVDKGAFPGSSSNHHLDTLVGLAVATQEVISFGKAYAEQTIKNAKALAKALKHQGFNVLGEEFDYTESHQVAVDVKEFGGGKMVASLLKENDIILNMNILPHEPLRNVTNPDGIRIGVQEMTRVGMKEDEMERIAALMKECLVDGKEVRGEVNKFRQEYTEIKYSFDELLSDLKSPNLV
;
A
#
# COMPACT_ATOMS: atom_id res chain seq x y z
N MET A 1 -16.67 11.32 -36.26
CA MET A 1 -17.28 10.65 -35.08
C MET A 1 -16.22 10.16 -34.11
N LEU A 2 -15.19 9.41 -34.54
CA LEU A 2 -14.08 8.92 -33.71
C LEU A 2 -13.27 10.03 -33.04
N GLU A 3 -12.88 11.07 -33.80
CA GLU A 3 -12.15 12.23 -33.24
C GLU A 3 -12.90 12.92 -32.09
N LYS A 4 -14.25 13.08 -32.25
CA LYS A 4 -15.10 13.67 -31.17
C LYS A 4 -15.04 12.81 -29.90
N HIS A 5 -14.96 11.49 -30.03
CA HIS A 5 -14.85 10.59 -28.90
C HIS A 5 -13.49 10.68 -28.20
N VAL A 6 -12.41 10.76 -28.96
CA VAL A 6 -11.05 10.96 -28.41
C VAL A 6 -10.96 12.28 -27.64
N ARG A 7 -11.49 13.39 -28.21
CA ARG A 7 -11.55 14.68 -27.50
C ARG A 7 -12.32 14.61 -26.18
N LYS A 8 -13.41 13.84 -26.15
CA LYS A 8 -14.20 13.62 -24.93
C LYS A 8 -13.39 12.87 -23.85
N ILE A 9 -12.60 11.85 -24.24
CA ILE A 9 -11.70 11.15 -23.31
C ILE A 9 -10.64 12.12 -22.78
N TYR A 10 -10.06 12.95 -23.63
CA TYR A 10 -9.10 13.98 -23.19
C TYR A 10 -9.70 14.94 -22.16
N GLU A 11 -10.93 15.42 -22.38
CA GLU A 11 -11.63 16.29 -21.42
C GLU A 11 -11.89 15.57 -20.07
N TYR A 12 -12.21 14.28 -20.08
CA TYR A 12 -12.36 13.51 -18.84
C TYR A 12 -11.04 13.41 -18.06
N VAL A 13 -9.92 13.14 -18.74
CA VAL A 13 -8.60 13.07 -18.11
C VAL A 13 -8.22 14.44 -17.53
N LYS A 14 -8.45 15.52 -18.27
CA LYS A 14 -8.21 16.90 -17.82
C LYS A 14 -9.06 17.21 -16.59
N ALA A 15 -10.36 16.94 -16.63
CA ALA A 15 -11.29 17.18 -15.53
C ALA A 15 -10.90 16.38 -14.27
N GLN A 16 -10.47 15.11 -14.43
CA GLN A 16 -9.97 14.28 -13.32
C GLN A 16 -8.74 14.92 -12.67
N ASN A 17 -7.77 15.38 -13.47
CA ASN A 17 -6.56 16.00 -12.94
C ASN A 17 -6.87 17.31 -12.19
N GLU A 18 -7.70 18.17 -12.78
CA GLU A 18 -8.14 19.43 -12.17
C GLU A 18 -8.89 19.19 -10.87
N TRP A 19 -9.79 18.18 -10.85
CA TRP A 19 -10.53 17.82 -9.65
C TRP A 19 -9.61 17.32 -8.54
N ARG A 20 -8.74 16.31 -8.82
CA ARG A 20 -7.85 15.76 -7.80
C ARG A 20 -6.84 16.78 -7.26
N ASN A 21 -6.44 17.76 -8.06
CA ASN A 21 -5.54 18.83 -7.62
C ASN A 21 -6.17 19.81 -6.61
N ARG A 22 -7.49 19.91 -6.56
CA ARG A 22 -8.20 20.79 -5.62
C ARG A 22 -8.88 20.06 -4.47
N THR A 23 -8.77 18.72 -4.40
CA THR A 23 -9.38 17.89 -3.36
C THR A 23 -8.40 17.54 -2.25
N ILE A 24 -8.89 17.33 -1.04
CA ILE A 24 -8.15 16.68 0.05
C ILE A 24 -8.26 15.17 -0.15
N ASN A 25 -7.16 14.54 -0.57
CA ASN A 25 -7.11 13.12 -0.93
C ASN A 25 -6.63 12.28 0.27
N LEU A 26 -7.55 11.54 0.90
CA LEU A 26 -7.31 10.74 2.10
C LEU A 26 -7.52 9.24 1.86
N ILE A 27 -7.41 8.77 0.62
CA ILE A 27 -7.45 7.34 0.31
C ILE A 27 -6.13 6.68 0.74
N ALA A 28 -6.18 5.77 1.69
CA ALA A 28 -4.99 5.14 2.27
C ALA A 28 -4.17 4.27 1.30
N SER A 29 -4.73 3.91 0.15
CA SER A 29 -4.08 3.11 -0.90
C SER A 29 -3.59 3.92 -2.10
N GLU A 30 -3.69 5.25 -2.06
CA GLU A 30 -3.25 6.15 -3.14
C GLU A 30 -2.06 7.01 -2.70
N ASN A 31 -1.33 7.54 -3.66
CA ASN A 31 -0.33 8.57 -3.46
C ASN A 31 -0.12 9.34 -4.76
N VAL A 32 0.74 10.36 -4.75
CA VAL A 32 1.03 11.18 -5.92
C VAL A 32 2.48 11.04 -6.35
N LEU A 33 2.69 10.81 -7.64
CA LEU A 33 4.02 10.74 -8.26
C LEU A 33 4.62 12.14 -8.43
N SER A 34 5.95 12.26 -8.26
CA SER A 34 6.69 13.46 -8.67
C SER A 34 6.59 13.73 -10.18
N ARG A 35 6.84 14.95 -10.58
CA ARG A 35 6.88 15.34 -12.01
C ARG A 35 7.96 14.58 -12.74
N THR A 36 9.12 14.40 -12.10
CA THR A 36 10.26 13.65 -12.64
C THR A 36 9.89 12.20 -12.94
N VAL A 37 9.25 11.50 -11.99
CA VAL A 37 8.76 10.13 -12.21
C VAL A 37 7.76 10.09 -13.37
N ARG A 38 6.77 11.01 -13.41
CA ARG A 38 5.75 11.03 -14.46
C ARG A 38 6.32 11.27 -15.86
N LYS A 39 7.37 12.12 -15.99
CA LYS A 39 8.03 12.38 -17.28
C LYS A 39 8.64 11.11 -17.87
N LEU A 40 9.14 10.19 -17.04
CA LEU A 40 9.84 8.99 -17.48
C LEU A 40 8.91 7.81 -17.76
N THR A 41 7.74 7.72 -17.11
CA THR A 41 6.77 6.66 -17.39
C THR A 41 6.17 6.73 -18.80
N GLY A 42 6.18 7.89 -19.47
CA GLY A 42 5.74 8.03 -20.86
C GLY A 42 6.82 7.77 -21.92
N SER A 43 7.93 7.12 -21.56
CA SER A 43 9.06 6.85 -22.46
C SER A 43 8.82 5.69 -23.43
N ASP A 44 9.73 5.48 -24.38
CA ASP A 44 9.70 4.37 -25.35
C ASP A 44 9.56 2.99 -24.68
N PHE A 45 10.02 2.83 -23.44
CA PHE A 45 9.87 1.61 -22.66
C PHE A 45 8.42 1.13 -22.51
N ALA A 46 7.42 2.00 -22.66
CA ALA A 46 5.99 1.64 -22.59
C ALA A 46 5.57 0.58 -23.62
N HIS A 47 6.34 0.44 -24.70
CA HIS A 47 6.03 -0.48 -25.82
C HIS A 47 7.02 -1.64 -25.95
N ARG A 48 7.98 -1.80 -25.00
CA ARG A 48 9.06 -2.77 -25.12
C ARG A 48 8.85 -4.01 -24.26
N TYR A 49 9.55 -5.08 -24.62
CA TYR A 49 9.56 -6.36 -23.93
C TYR A 49 10.94 -6.68 -23.37
N ALA A 50 10.96 -7.22 -22.13
CA ALA A 50 12.18 -7.65 -21.45
C ALA A 50 11.93 -8.88 -20.57
N GLU A 51 11.27 -9.91 -21.13
CA GLU A 51 11.08 -11.18 -20.44
C GLU A 51 12.41 -11.90 -20.24
N GLY A 52 12.57 -12.57 -19.10
CA GLY A 52 13.82 -13.16 -18.61
C GLY A 52 14.53 -12.27 -17.60
N HIS A 53 15.82 -12.49 -17.41
CA HIS A 53 16.67 -11.71 -16.51
C HIS A 53 17.61 -10.75 -17.25
N PRO A 54 18.09 -9.67 -16.61
CA PRO A 54 19.17 -8.86 -17.17
C PRO A 54 20.33 -9.72 -17.67
N GLY A 55 20.75 -9.53 -18.93
CA GLY A 55 21.78 -10.32 -19.58
C GLY A 55 21.33 -11.69 -20.14
N GLU A 56 20.14 -12.17 -19.76
CA GLU A 56 19.58 -13.48 -20.20
C GLU A 56 18.14 -13.31 -20.70
N ARG A 57 17.91 -12.31 -21.57
CA ARG A 57 16.59 -12.00 -22.11
C ARG A 57 16.20 -12.88 -23.29
N TYR A 58 14.91 -13.11 -23.43
CA TYR A 58 14.35 -13.72 -24.63
C TYR A 58 14.29 -12.75 -25.82
N TYR A 59 14.44 -11.45 -25.59
CA TYR A 59 14.36 -10.36 -26.55
C TYR A 59 15.67 -9.59 -26.66
N GLN A 60 15.91 -8.99 -27.83
CA GLN A 60 17.06 -8.11 -28.08
C GLN A 60 16.68 -6.63 -27.85
N GLY A 61 17.69 -5.76 -27.71
CA GLY A 61 17.50 -4.32 -27.50
C GLY A 61 17.14 -3.97 -26.06
N THR A 62 17.57 -4.78 -25.11
CA THR A 62 17.26 -4.62 -23.67
C THR A 62 18.41 -4.00 -22.88
N ASP A 63 19.49 -3.54 -23.52
CA ASP A 63 20.73 -3.10 -22.88
C ASP A 63 20.53 -2.02 -21.80
N TYR A 64 19.57 -1.11 -22.01
CA TYR A 64 19.32 -0.02 -21.06
C TYR A 64 18.37 -0.43 -19.95
N ILE A 65 17.33 -1.21 -20.27
CA ILE A 65 16.43 -1.70 -19.21
C ILE A 65 17.13 -2.70 -18.29
N ASP A 66 18.09 -3.48 -18.82
CA ASP A 66 18.91 -4.40 -18.01
C ASP A 66 19.72 -3.65 -16.95
N LYS A 67 20.29 -2.50 -17.30
CA LYS A 67 20.99 -1.63 -16.33
C LYS A 67 20.05 -1.10 -15.28
N ILE A 68 18.92 -0.51 -15.70
CA ILE A 68 17.91 0.06 -14.80
C ILE A 68 17.37 -1.01 -13.84
N GLU A 69 17.03 -2.19 -14.37
CA GLU A 69 16.50 -3.28 -13.55
C GLU A 69 17.53 -3.83 -12.57
N THR A 70 18.80 -3.93 -12.99
CA THR A 70 19.89 -4.38 -12.12
C THR A 70 20.13 -3.39 -10.97
N ASP A 71 20.22 -2.11 -11.28
CA ASP A 71 20.40 -1.06 -10.27
C ASP A 71 19.22 -1.03 -9.29
N LEU A 72 17.99 -1.06 -9.80
CA LEU A 72 16.78 -1.04 -8.98
C LEU A 72 16.69 -2.27 -8.05
N ARG A 73 17.03 -3.47 -8.53
CA ARG A 73 17.11 -4.66 -7.67
C ARG A 73 18.14 -4.49 -6.54
N ASN A 74 19.30 -3.93 -6.83
CA ASN A 74 20.32 -3.67 -5.84
C ASN A 74 19.90 -2.60 -4.83
N ASP A 75 19.22 -1.55 -5.28
CA ASP A 75 18.63 -0.53 -4.41
C ASP A 75 17.63 -1.14 -3.43
N PHE A 76 16.72 -2.00 -3.90
CA PHE A 76 15.77 -2.71 -3.04
C PHE A 76 16.46 -3.64 -2.04
N LYS A 77 17.48 -4.39 -2.48
CA LYS A 77 18.27 -5.24 -1.57
C LYS A 77 18.93 -4.43 -0.45
N THR A 78 19.52 -3.29 -0.81
CA THR A 78 20.17 -2.39 0.15
C THR A 78 19.15 -1.75 1.10
N LEU A 79 18.07 -1.21 0.55
CA LEU A 79 17.04 -0.47 1.29
C LEU A 79 16.33 -1.37 2.31
N PHE A 80 16.05 -2.62 1.95
CA PHE A 80 15.35 -3.57 2.81
C PHE A 80 16.28 -4.58 3.50
N ARG A 81 17.60 -4.44 3.35
CA ARG A 81 18.61 -5.32 3.96
C ARG A 81 18.35 -6.79 3.66
N CYS A 82 18.04 -7.11 2.41
CA CYS A 82 17.72 -8.45 1.95
C CYS A 82 18.67 -8.93 0.82
N SER A 83 18.80 -10.24 0.69
CA SER A 83 19.65 -10.85 -0.34
C SER A 83 18.95 -11.03 -1.68
N GLN A 84 17.63 -11.13 -1.66
CA GLN A 84 16.79 -11.38 -2.83
C GLN A 84 15.74 -10.29 -2.99
N ALA A 85 15.58 -9.78 -4.21
CA ALA A 85 14.53 -8.82 -4.59
C ALA A 85 14.02 -9.14 -5.99
N ASP A 86 12.69 -9.25 -6.14
CA ASP A 86 12.01 -9.31 -7.42
C ASP A 86 11.08 -8.11 -7.57
N ILE A 87 11.32 -7.33 -8.61
CA ILE A 87 10.60 -6.08 -8.91
C ILE A 87 9.69 -6.22 -10.14
N ARG A 88 9.56 -7.45 -10.70
CA ARG A 88 8.75 -7.73 -11.87
C ARG A 88 7.24 -7.76 -11.60
N PRO A 89 6.74 -8.11 -10.40
CA PRO A 89 5.30 -8.10 -10.16
C PRO A 89 4.67 -6.74 -10.49
N ILE A 90 3.52 -6.75 -11.16
CA ILE A 90 2.82 -5.54 -11.62
C ILE A 90 1.89 -4.93 -10.56
N SER A 91 1.68 -5.63 -9.45
CA SER A 91 0.91 -5.15 -8.28
C SER A 91 1.28 -5.96 -7.05
N GLY A 92 0.90 -5.48 -5.85
CA GLY A 92 1.06 -6.24 -4.61
C GLY A 92 0.31 -7.58 -4.65
N THR A 93 -0.90 -7.62 -5.19
CA THR A 93 -1.66 -8.87 -5.36
C THR A 93 -0.94 -9.84 -6.30
N ASN A 94 -0.32 -9.34 -7.38
CA ASN A 94 0.47 -10.17 -8.28
C ASN A 94 1.74 -10.72 -7.59
N ALA A 95 2.39 -9.92 -6.74
CA ALA A 95 3.48 -10.38 -5.89
C ALA A 95 3.04 -11.50 -4.92
N ASN A 96 1.90 -11.31 -4.27
CA ASN A 96 1.28 -12.33 -3.41
C ASN A 96 1.00 -13.61 -4.19
N GLU A 97 0.40 -13.52 -5.38
CA GLU A 97 0.07 -14.67 -6.22
C GLU A 97 1.32 -15.46 -6.66
N ALA A 98 2.40 -14.75 -7.02
CA ALA A 98 3.68 -15.38 -7.33
C ALA A 98 4.21 -16.21 -6.15
N VAL A 99 4.10 -15.68 -4.92
CA VAL A 99 4.53 -16.38 -3.70
C VAL A 99 3.61 -17.56 -3.39
N PHE A 100 2.29 -17.38 -3.45
CA PHE A 100 1.34 -18.44 -3.13
C PHE A 100 1.47 -19.61 -4.11
N SER A 101 1.60 -19.34 -5.41
CA SER A 101 1.82 -20.37 -6.43
C SER A 101 3.12 -21.16 -6.22
N SER A 102 4.12 -20.54 -5.59
CA SER A 102 5.43 -21.15 -5.35
C SER A 102 5.43 -22.14 -4.19
N PHE A 103 4.54 -21.96 -3.21
CA PHE A 103 4.62 -22.69 -1.92
C PHE A 103 3.34 -23.35 -1.45
N LEU A 104 2.16 -23.02 -2.02
CA LEU A 104 0.90 -23.63 -1.65
C LEU A 104 0.48 -24.73 -2.62
N GLN A 105 -0.13 -25.76 -2.06
CA GLN A 105 -0.76 -26.87 -2.77
C GLN A 105 -2.22 -27.00 -2.33
N PRO A 106 -3.10 -27.60 -3.15
CA PRO A 106 -4.45 -27.94 -2.73
C PRO A 106 -4.44 -28.79 -1.44
N GLY A 107 -5.20 -28.32 -0.44
CA GLY A 107 -5.26 -28.99 0.88
C GLY A 107 -4.37 -28.33 1.96
N ASP A 108 -3.38 -27.52 1.60
CA ASP A 108 -2.59 -26.77 2.59
C ASP A 108 -3.48 -25.82 3.40
N ILE A 109 -3.15 -25.66 4.67
CA ILE A 109 -3.82 -24.71 5.57
C ILE A 109 -3.01 -23.41 5.61
N VAL A 110 -3.69 -22.28 5.52
CA VAL A 110 -3.11 -20.96 5.74
C VAL A 110 -3.83 -20.21 6.84
N MET A 111 -3.10 -19.42 7.62
CA MET A 111 -3.69 -18.49 8.59
C MET A 111 -3.47 -17.07 8.14
N VAL A 112 -4.49 -16.22 8.24
CA VAL A 112 -4.53 -14.87 7.68
C VAL A 112 -5.23 -13.89 8.62
N ASN A 113 -5.04 -12.59 8.42
CA ASN A 113 -5.88 -11.59 9.08
C ASN A 113 -7.29 -11.63 8.48
N SER A 114 -8.32 -11.69 9.33
CA SER A 114 -9.71 -11.60 8.86
C SER A 114 -10.01 -10.26 8.19
N THR A 115 -10.98 -10.22 7.27
CA THR A 115 -11.38 -8.96 6.62
C THR A 115 -11.84 -7.89 7.62
N PRO A 116 -12.69 -8.20 8.63
CA PRO A 116 -12.99 -7.23 9.68
C PRO A 116 -11.76 -6.82 10.50
N GLY A 117 -10.84 -7.74 10.77
CA GLY A 117 -9.54 -7.43 11.40
C GLY A 117 -8.57 -6.66 10.51
N GLY A 118 -9.02 -6.14 9.38
CA GLY A 118 -8.26 -5.34 8.44
C GLY A 118 -7.58 -6.12 7.32
N GLY A 119 -7.69 -7.45 7.26
CA GLY A 119 -7.05 -8.31 6.27
C GLY A 119 -7.43 -7.96 4.82
N HIS A 120 -6.48 -8.17 3.89
CA HIS A 120 -6.72 -7.90 2.48
C HIS A 120 -7.41 -9.09 1.79
N ILE A 121 -8.35 -8.80 0.88
CA ILE A 121 -9.14 -9.83 0.18
C ILE A 121 -8.28 -10.85 -0.59
N SER A 122 -7.07 -10.50 -1.05
CA SER A 122 -6.16 -11.43 -1.72
C SER A 122 -5.71 -12.60 -0.84
N HIS A 123 -5.79 -12.45 0.49
CA HIS A 123 -5.42 -13.48 1.46
C HIS A 123 -6.55 -14.45 1.75
N HIS A 124 -7.76 -14.24 1.22
CA HIS A 124 -8.96 -15.03 1.50
C HIS A 124 -9.42 -15.88 0.31
N LEU A 125 -10.45 -16.69 0.56
CA LEU A 125 -11.05 -17.61 -0.43
C LEU A 125 -11.54 -16.89 -1.69
N ALA A 126 -12.05 -15.67 -1.56
CA ALA A 126 -12.53 -14.88 -2.68
C ALA A 126 -11.39 -14.23 -3.49
N GLY A 127 -10.16 -14.24 -2.97
CA GLY A 127 -8.98 -13.64 -3.59
C GLY A 127 -7.95 -14.65 -4.08
N SER A 128 -6.68 -14.23 -4.15
CA SER A 128 -5.59 -15.02 -4.74
C SER A 128 -5.33 -16.33 -3.99
N VAL A 129 -5.37 -16.36 -2.65
CA VAL A 129 -5.18 -17.58 -1.86
C VAL A 129 -6.19 -18.66 -2.26
N GLY A 130 -7.45 -18.27 -2.49
CA GLY A 130 -8.52 -19.21 -2.87
C GLY A 130 -8.31 -19.93 -4.21
N LYS A 131 -7.34 -19.51 -5.02
CA LYS A 131 -6.92 -20.24 -6.23
C LYS A 131 -6.08 -21.47 -5.89
N PHE A 132 -5.37 -21.45 -4.77
CA PHE A 132 -4.38 -22.46 -4.39
C PHE A 132 -4.87 -23.41 -3.27
N THR A 133 -5.61 -22.88 -2.29
CA THR A 133 -6.18 -23.68 -1.21
C THR A 133 -7.57 -23.18 -0.79
N LYS A 134 -8.37 -24.08 -0.20
CA LYS A 134 -9.67 -23.75 0.41
C LYS A 134 -9.64 -23.71 1.94
N ASN A 135 -8.50 -24.03 2.54
CA ASN A 135 -8.34 -24.13 4.00
C ASN A 135 -7.72 -22.84 4.53
N VAL A 136 -8.56 -21.84 4.73
CA VAL A 136 -8.15 -20.51 5.26
C VAL A 136 -8.72 -20.37 6.67
N ILE A 137 -7.87 -20.05 7.63
CA ILE A 137 -8.19 -19.82 9.04
C ILE A 137 -7.82 -18.37 9.38
N ASP A 138 -8.73 -17.66 10.04
CA ASP A 138 -8.46 -16.31 10.52
C ASP A 138 -7.61 -16.35 11.78
N PHE A 139 -6.66 -15.42 11.92
CA PHE A 139 -5.99 -15.20 13.20
C PHE A 139 -6.99 -14.77 14.27
N PRO A 140 -6.92 -15.34 15.48
CA PRO A 140 -7.68 -14.82 16.60
C PRO A 140 -7.20 -13.41 16.95
N LEU A 141 -8.13 -12.50 17.18
CA LEU A 141 -7.82 -11.12 17.58
C LEU A 141 -7.90 -10.98 19.11
N SER A 142 -7.10 -10.09 19.64
CA SER A 142 -7.20 -9.57 21.00
C SER A 142 -8.51 -8.79 21.17
N LYS A 143 -8.87 -8.45 22.41
CA LYS A 143 -10.13 -7.74 22.70
C LYS A 143 -10.23 -6.35 22.06
N ASP A 144 -9.09 -5.73 21.76
CA ASP A 144 -9.02 -4.44 21.07
C ASP A 144 -9.44 -4.52 19.60
N GLY A 145 -9.48 -5.74 19.01
CA GLY A 145 -9.83 -5.99 17.62
C GLY A 145 -8.73 -5.68 16.60
N PHE A 146 -7.59 -5.13 17.02
CA PHE A 146 -6.47 -4.75 16.13
C PHE A 146 -5.28 -5.68 16.24
N HIS A 147 -4.94 -6.11 17.45
CA HIS A 147 -3.80 -7.01 17.65
C HIS A 147 -4.21 -8.48 17.54
N ILE A 148 -3.30 -9.29 17.02
CA ILE A 148 -3.45 -10.76 17.00
C ILE A 148 -3.22 -11.28 18.43
N ASP A 149 -4.09 -12.19 18.89
CA ASP A 149 -3.92 -12.91 20.15
C ASP A 149 -2.84 -13.98 19.96
N ILE A 150 -1.65 -13.69 20.45
CA ILE A 150 -0.45 -14.53 20.24
C ILE A 150 -0.63 -15.92 20.83
N GLU A 151 -1.16 -16.05 22.06
CA GLU A 151 -1.28 -17.35 22.72
C GLU A 151 -2.33 -18.23 22.03
N LYS A 152 -3.50 -17.69 21.71
CA LYS A 152 -4.49 -18.44 20.93
C LYS A 152 -3.99 -18.79 19.53
N THR A 153 -3.17 -17.92 18.93
CA THR A 153 -2.54 -18.21 17.62
C THR A 153 -1.59 -19.40 17.75
N LYS A 154 -0.76 -19.46 18.80
CA LYS A 154 0.12 -20.61 19.07
C LYS A 154 -0.68 -21.90 19.27
N GLU A 155 -1.77 -21.85 20.04
CA GLU A 155 -2.68 -23.00 20.22
C GLU A 155 -3.24 -23.51 18.89
N LEU A 156 -3.72 -22.58 18.03
CA LEU A 156 -4.22 -22.94 16.70
C LEU A 156 -3.12 -23.51 15.79
N ILE A 157 -1.91 -23.00 15.87
CA ILE A 157 -0.76 -23.54 15.14
C ILE A 157 -0.48 -24.99 15.56
N HIS A 158 -0.51 -25.28 16.84
CA HIS A 158 -0.34 -26.66 17.35
C HIS A 158 -1.43 -27.61 16.83
N ILE A 159 -2.68 -27.15 16.71
CA ILE A 159 -3.81 -27.98 16.27
C ILE A 159 -3.82 -28.14 14.75
N CYS A 160 -3.74 -27.03 14.01
CA CYS A 160 -4.01 -26.99 12.57
C CYS A 160 -2.77 -27.21 11.70
N ARG A 161 -1.55 -26.98 12.23
CA ARG A 161 -0.28 -27.13 11.49
C ARG A 161 -0.32 -26.39 10.15
N PRO A 162 -0.54 -25.09 10.12
CA PRO A 162 -0.64 -24.34 8.87
C PRO A 162 0.66 -24.41 8.08
N LYS A 163 0.57 -24.42 6.76
CA LYS A 163 1.69 -24.34 5.84
C LYS A 163 2.30 -22.96 5.82
N MET A 164 1.43 -21.94 6.00
CA MET A 164 1.81 -20.55 5.84
C MET A 164 1.01 -19.67 6.78
N LEU A 165 1.68 -18.68 7.40
CA LEU A 165 1.04 -17.52 8.03
C LEU A 165 1.20 -16.34 7.09
N ILE A 166 0.10 -15.61 6.83
CA ILE A 166 0.09 -14.45 5.94
C ILE A 166 -0.33 -13.24 6.76
N PHE A 167 0.65 -12.44 7.17
CA PHE A 167 0.44 -11.16 7.83
C PHE A 167 0.24 -10.06 6.81
N GLY A 168 -0.37 -8.96 7.25
CA GLY A 168 -0.58 -7.77 6.44
C GLY A 168 -2.06 -7.43 6.27
N ARG A 169 -2.33 -6.12 6.24
CA ARG A 169 -3.69 -5.60 6.33
C ARG A 169 -3.94 -4.50 5.32
N SER A 170 -5.22 -4.31 4.98
CA SER A 170 -5.74 -3.11 4.30
C SER A 170 -6.00 -1.97 5.27
N LEU A 171 -6.52 -2.30 6.47
CA LEU A 171 -6.57 -1.40 7.61
C LEU A 171 -5.41 -1.79 8.54
N PHE A 172 -4.29 -1.08 8.43
CA PHE A 172 -3.02 -1.45 9.03
C PHE A 172 -2.55 -0.36 10.00
N LEU A 173 -3.02 -0.41 11.24
CA LEU A 173 -2.70 0.61 12.25
C LEU A 173 -1.45 0.29 13.04
N PHE A 174 -1.20 -1.00 13.37
CA PHE A 174 -0.14 -1.45 14.28
C PHE A 174 0.68 -2.59 13.67
N PRO A 175 1.93 -2.81 14.13
CA PRO A 175 2.77 -3.95 13.71
C PRO A 175 2.14 -5.31 13.92
N GLU A 176 2.57 -6.30 13.14
CA GLU A 176 2.16 -7.70 13.26
C GLU A 176 3.15 -8.50 14.10
N PRO A 177 2.73 -9.54 14.85
CA PRO A 177 3.59 -10.28 15.81
C PRO A 177 4.49 -11.31 15.11
N VAL A 178 5.33 -10.86 14.15
CA VAL A 178 6.24 -11.73 13.40
C VAL A 178 7.30 -12.34 14.32
N GLY A 179 7.92 -11.50 15.14
CA GLY A 179 8.97 -11.90 16.07
C GLY A 179 8.47 -12.87 17.15
N GLU A 180 7.29 -12.60 17.71
CA GLU A 180 6.67 -13.37 18.79
C GLU A 180 6.23 -14.77 18.36
N LEU A 181 5.97 -14.95 17.07
CA LEU A 181 5.57 -16.24 16.49
C LEU A 181 6.73 -16.95 15.78
N ARG A 182 7.92 -16.34 15.73
CA ARG A 182 9.09 -16.87 15.03
C ARG A 182 9.48 -18.28 15.46
N ASP A 183 9.56 -18.52 16.77
CA ASP A 183 10.07 -19.80 17.29
C ASP A 183 9.15 -20.95 16.94
N ILE A 184 7.84 -20.78 17.14
CA ILE A 184 6.85 -21.81 16.79
C ILE A 184 6.78 -22.02 15.26
N CYS A 185 6.93 -20.95 14.45
CA CYS A 185 6.98 -21.09 13.01
C CYS A 185 8.22 -21.89 12.56
N ASN A 186 9.36 -21.67 13.20
CA ASN A 186 10.59 -22.43 12.92
C ASN A 186 10.44 -23.91 13.32
N GLU A 187 9.88 -24.20 14.51
CA GLU A 187 9.62 -25.55 14.99
C GLU A 187 8.78 -26.35 13.98
N TYR A 188 7.69 -25.76 13.47
CA TYR A 188 6.77 -26.42 12.54
C TYR A 188 7.09 -26.18 11.07
N LYS A 189 8.19 -25.49 10.74
CA LYS A 189 8.63 -25.14 9.38
C LYS A 189 7.54 -24.37 8.59
N ILE A 190 6.82 -23.50 9.28
CA ILE A 190 5.77 -22.66 8.70
C ILE A 190 6.42 -21.50 7.98
N LYS A 191 5.97 -21.19 6.78
CA LYS A 191 6.44 -20.02 6.03
C LYS A 191 5.66 -18.78 6.46
N VAL A 192 6.38 -17.77 6.92
CA VAL A 192 5.80 -16.48 7.31
C VAL A 192 5.90 -15.52 6.12
N ILE A 193 4.76 -15.11 5.59
CA ILE A 193 4.63 -14.10 4.54
C ILE A 193 4.13 -12.81 5.18
N TYR A 194 4.79 -11.71 4.84
CA TYR A 194 4.40 -10.39 5.30
C TYR A 194 4.04 -9.50 4.10
N ASP A 195 2.75 -9.23 3.94
CA ASP A 195 2.26 -8.28 2.93
C ASP A 195 2.38 -6.84 3.46
N ALA A 196 3.45 -6.19 3.07
CA ALA A 196 3.78 -4.82 3.42
C ALA A 196 3.09 -3.78 2.53
N ALA A 197 2.13 -4.14 1.67
CA ALA A 197 1.59 -3.26 0.63
C ALA A 197 1.25 -1.86 1.13
N HIS A 198 0.63 -1.73 2.31
CA HIS A 198 0.29 -0.43 2.89
C HIS A 198 1.46 0.29 3.57
N VAL A 199 2.39 -0.44 4.14
CA VAL A 199 3.44 0.09 5.01
C VAL A 199 4.85 0.00 4.41
N LEU A 200 4.99 -0.42 3.15
CA LEU A 200 6.28 -0.64 2.50
C LEU A 200 7.21 0.57 2.58
N GLY A 201 6.68 1.78 2.37
CA GLY A 201 7.47 3.02 2.47
C GLY A 201 7.91 3.35 3.89
N LEU A 202 7.08 3.02 4.88
CA LEU A 202 7.41 3.21 6.30
C LEU A 202 8.48 2.21 6.76
N ILE A 203 8.40 0.95 6.27
CA ILE A 203 9.42 -0.09 6.50
C ILE A 203 10.74 0.30 5.84
N ALA A 204 10.73 0.73 4.58
CA ALA A 204 11.90 1.22 3.85
C ALA A 204 12.63 2.34 4.60
N ALA A 205 11.87 3.21 5.26
CA ALA A 205 12.37 4.32 6.05
C ALA A 205 12.85 3.92 7.47
N GLY A 206 12.65 2.67 7.88
CA GLY A 206 12.91 2.20 9.25
C GLY A 206 12.04 2.88 10.31
N LYS A 207 10.78 3.21 9.96
CA LYS A 207 9.83 3.93 10.81
C LYS A 207 8.58 3.13 11.19
N PHE A 208 8.56 1.85 10.81
CA PHE A 208 7.52 0.91 11.20
C PHE A 208 8.17 -0.38 11.69
N GLN A 209 7.86 -1.51 11.13
CA GLN A 209 8.37 -2.83 11.50
C GLN A 209 9.57 -3.23 10.62
N ASP A 210 10.39 -4.18 11.07
CA ASP A 210 11.43 -4.84 10.25
C ASP A 210 11.07 -6.34 10.08
N PRO A 211 10.10 -6.67 9.23
CA PRO A 211 9.59 -8.03 9.14
C PRO A 211 10.65 -9.06 8.71
N ILE A 212 11.62 -8.68 7.87
CA ILE A 212 12.73 -9.56 7.48
C ILE A 212 13.65 -9.84 8.68
N GLY A 213 14.01 -8.80 9.43
CA GLY A 213 14.82 -8.93 10.64
C GLY A 213 14.12 -9.73 11.74
N GLU A 214 12.81 -9.64 11.84
CA GLU A 214 11.98 -10.38 12.78
C GLU A 214 11.76 -11.86 12.38
N GLY A 215 12.04 -12.23 11.13
CA GLY A 215 11.99 -13.63 10.68
C GLY A 215 10.93 -13.95 9.64
N ALA A 216 10.34 -12.94 8.99
CA ALA A 216 9.51 -13.20 7.83
C ALA A 216 10.30 -13.91 6.74
N PHE A 217 9.75 -15.00 6.22
CA PHE A 217 10.36 -15.77 5.15
C PHE A 217 10.33 -15.01 3.83
N ILE A 218 9.24 -14.29 3.55
CA ILE A 218 9.06 -13.41 2.40
C ILE A 218 8.31 -12.15 2.85
N VAL A 219 8.72 -11.01 2.29
CA VAL A 219 7.96 -9.77 2.31
C VAL A 219 7.49 -9.47 0.89
N THR A 220 6.20 -9.23 0.72
CA THR A 220 5.60 -8.70 -0.51
C THR A 220 5.18 -7.25 -0.29
N GLY A 221 4.98 -6.47 -1.35
CA GLY A 221 4.54 -5.08 -1.18
C GLY A 221 4.00 -4.44 -2.44
N SER A 222 3.32 -3.32 -2.26
CA SER A 222 2.92 -2.40 -3.32
C SER A 222 3.79 -1.15 -3.28
N THR A 223 4.24 -0.68 -4.42
CA THR A 223 5.20 0.43 -4.52
C THR A 223 4.56 1.81 -4.76
N HIS A 224 3.24 1.94 -4.57
CA HIS A 224 2.48 3.16 -4.92
C HIS A 224 1.61 3.73 -3.78
N LYS A 225 1.76 3.21 -2.56
CA LYS A 225 1.03 3.69 -1.37
C LYS A 225 1.97 4.55 -0.53
N THR A 226 2.42 4.08 0.62
CA THR A 226 3.43 4.79 1.41
C THR A 226 4.81 4.85 0.73
N PHE A 227 5.13 3.92 -0.17
CA PHE A 227 6.36 3.93 -0.98
C PHE A 227 6.34 4.96 -2.12
N PHE A 228 5.32 5.68 -2.35
CA PHE A 228 5.08 6.77 -3.32
C PHE A 228 5.68 6.61 -4.74
N GLY A 229 5.91 5.39 -5.19
CA GLY A 229 6.36 5.06 -6.55
C GLY A 229 5.21 4.73 -7.51
N THR A 230 5.57 4.23 -8.68
CA THR A 230 4.60 3.74 -9.67
C THR A 230 3.86 2.49 -9.17
N GLN A 231 2.68 2.21 -9.73
CA GLN A 231 1.90 1.02 -9.38
C GLN A 231 2.61 -0.26 -9.83
N ARG A 232 3.30 -0.91 -8.89
CA ARG A 232 3.96 -2.20 -9.04
C ARG A 232 3.91 -2.99 -7.74
N GLY A 233 4.37 -4.24 -7.80
CA GLY A 233 4.64 -5.08 -6.64
C GLY A 233 6.13 -5.38 -6.49
N VAL A 234 6.49 -5.88 -5.33
CA VAL A 234 7.85 -6.33 -5.00
C VAL A 234 7.79 -7.58 -4.14
N ILE A 235 8.80 -8.45 -4.29
CA ILE A 235 9.02 -9.63 -3.43
C ILE A 235 10.44 -9.56 -2.89
N LEU A 236 10.59 -9.62 -1.57
CA LEU A 236 11.86 -9.47 -0.86
C LEU A 236 12.07 -10.66 0.08
N SER A 237 13.31 -11.14 0.21
CA SER A 237 13.61 -12.27 1.11
C SER A 237 15.11 -12.40 1.39
N ASN A 238 15.43 -13.16 2.44
CA ASN A 238 16.76 -13.67 2.74
C ASN A 238 16.90 -15.19 2.48
N MET A 239 15.94 -15.78 1.76
CA MET A 239 15.98 -17.22 1.44
C MET A 239 17.15 -17.61 0.53
N GLY A 240 17.56 -18.87 0.59
CA GLY A 240 18.58 -19.43 -0.29
C GLY A 240 18.11 -19.54 -1.75
N ASN A 241 19.08 -19.63 -2.66
CA ASN A 241 18.82 -19.63 -4.11
C ASN A 241 17.85 -20.73 -4.58
N ASN A 242 17.92 -21.94 -3.99
CA ASN A 242 17.04 -23.04 -4.39
C ASN A 242 15.54 -22.77 -4.13
N GLU A 243 15.22 -22.08 -3.05
CA GLU A 243 13.85 -21.66 -2.77
C GLU A 243 13.48 -20.42 -3.56
N TRP A 244 14.43 -19.51 -3.75
CA TRP A 244 14.22 -18.30 -4.56
C TRP A 244 13.86 -18.62 -6.01
N GLN A 245 14.45 -19.66 -6.63
CA GLN A 245 14.08 -20.10 -7.98
C GLN A 245 12.60 -20.47 -8.12
N LYS A 246 11.93 -20.90 -7.04
CA LYS A 246 10.47 -21.16 -7.09
C LYS A 246 9.70 -19.86 -7.17
N VAL A 247 10.09 -18.84 -6.39
CA VAL A 247 9.50 -17.50 -6.42
C VAL A 247 9.75 -16.84 -7.78
N ASP A 248 10.96 -16.97 -8.31
CA ASP A 248 11.33 -16.47 -9.63
C ASP A 248 10.43 -17.03 -10.74
N LYS A 249 10.20 -18.36 -10.74
CA LYS A 249 9.26 -19.01 -11.65
C LYS A 249 7.80 -18.64 -11.36
N GLY A 250 7.45 -18.42 -10.11
CA GLY A 250 6.12 -17.94 -9.71
C GLY A 250 5.84 -16.53 -10.23
N ALA A 251 6.85 -15.66 -10.25
CA ALA A 251 6.76 -14.33 -10.81
C ALA A 251 6.69 -14.36 -12.35
N PHE A 252 7.64 -15.04 -12.99
CA PHE A 252 7.66 -15.24 -14.44
C PHE A 252 8.13 -16.68 -14.79
N PRO A 253 7.38 -17.42 -15.59
CA PRO A 253 6.14 -17.05 -16.29
C PRO A 253 4.85 -17.34 -15.50
N GLY A 254 4.93 -17.61 -14.18
CA GLY A 254 3.80 -18.12 -13.39
C GLY A 254 2.64 -17.15 -13.23
N SER A 255 2.91 -15.90 -12.85
CA SER A 255 1.87 -14.90 -12.57
C SER A 255 1.87 -13.70 -13.51
N SER A 256 2.93 -13.50 -14.28
CA SER A 256 3.04 -12.42 -15.26
C SER A 256 3.89 -12.81 -16.48
N SER A 257 3.79 -12.00 -17.52
CA SER A 257 4.58 -12.06 -18.75
C SER A 257 5.50 -10.82 -18.79
N ASN A 258 5.34 -9.92 -19.78
CA ASN A 258 6.09 -8.67 -19.80
C ASN A 258 5.68 -7.76 -18.64
N HIS A 259 6.64 -7.22 -17.91
CA HIS A 259 6.41 -6.57 -16.61
C HIS A 259 6.32 -5.03 -16.67
N HIS A 260 5.79 -4.44 -17.73
CA HIS A 260 5.53 -3.01 -17.89
C HIS A 260 6.76 -2.13 -17.60
N LEU A 261 7.64 -1.99 -18.59
CA LEU A 261 8.96 -1.38 -18.40
C LEU A 261 8.92 0.11 -18.10
N ASP A 262 7.92 0.83 -18.58
CA ASP A 262 7.69 2.23 -18.29
C ASP A 262 7.48 2.51 -16.79
N THR A 263 6.62 1.71 -16.15
CA THR A 263 6.39 1.84 -14.70
C THR A 263 7.60 1.37 -13.89
N LEU A 264 8.42 0.44 -14.42
CA LEU A 264 9.68 0.05 -13.79
C LEU A 264 10.69 1.19 -13.80
N VAL A 265 10.84 1.90 -14.91
CA VAL A 265 11.69 3.10 -15.01
C VAL A 265 11.22 4.17 -14.02
N GLY A 266 9.91 4.41 -13.94
CA GLY A 266 9.34 5.32 -12.94
C GLY A 266 9.63 4.88 -11.51
N LEU A 267 9.57 3.56 -11.22
CA LEU A 267 9.90 3.01 -9.90
C LEU A 267 11.38 3.23 -9.56
N ALA A 268 12.28 3.09 -10.52
CA ALA A 268 13.72 3.31 -10.29
C ALA A 268 13.99 4.73 -9.77
N VAL A 269 13.39 5.75 -10.37
CA VAL A 269 13.52 7.13 -9.88
C VAL A 269 12.83 7.33 -8.53
N ALA A 270 11.62 6.83 -8.36
CA ALA A 270 10.91 6.94 -7.10
C ALA A 270 11.67 6.23 -5.95
N THR A 271 12.39 5.15 -6.23
CA THR A 271 13.24 4.48 -5.24
C THR A 271 14.39 5.38 -4.79
N GLN A 272 15.01 6.15 -5.69
CA GLN A 272 16.01 7.16 -5.30
C GLN A 272 15.41 8.27 -4.44
N GLU A 273 14.16 8.70 -4.73
CA GLU A 273 13.44 9.65 -3.88
C GLU A 273 13.18 9.05 -2.48
N VAL A 274 12.79 7.76 -2.38
CA VAL A 274 12.62 7.08 -1.09
C VAL A 274 13.95 6.96 -0.33
N ILE A 275 15.04 6.62 -1.00
CA ILE A 275 16.37 6.56 -0.38
C ILE A 275 16.77 7.93 0.19
N SER A 276 16.52 9.00 -0.56
CA SER A 276 16.93 10.36 -0.19
C SER A 276 16.02 11.02 0.84
N PHE A 277 14.72 10.84 0.71
CA PHE A 277 13.71 11.60 1.47
C PHE A 277 12.78 10.71 2.32
N GLY A 278 12.81 9.41 2.16
CA GLY A 278 11.84 8.48 2.75
C GLY A 278 11.77 8.56 4.26
N LYS A 279 12.91 8.76 4.95
CA LYS A 279 12.93 8.89 6.42
C LYS A 279 12.13 10.09 6.90
N ALA A 280 12.38 11.28 6.35
CA ALA A 280 11.67 12.51 6.72
C ALA A 280 10.18 12.43 6.34
N TYR A 281 9.87 11.85 5.18
CA TYR A 281 8.50 11.63 4.73
C TYR A 281 7.72 10.68 5.65
N ALA A 282 8.30 9.54 6.02
CA ALA A 282 7.65 8.56 6.88
C ALA A 282 7.41 9.11 8.29
N GLU A 283 8.40 9.80 8.86
CA GLU A 283 8.25 10.48 10.16
C GLU A 283 7.10 11.49 10.14
N GLN A 284 7.04 12.33 9.10
CA GLN A 284 5.96 13.31 8.99
C GLN A 284 4.61 12.63 8.75
N THR A 285 4.58 11.56 7.95
CA THR A 285 3.34 10.82 7.68
C THR A 285 2.74 10.24 8.96
N ILE A 286 3.55 9.63 9.82
CA ILE A 286 3.08 9.07 11.10
C ILE A 286 2.62 10.19 12.05
N LYS A 287 3.37 11.30 12.12
CA LYS A 287 2.95 12.47 12.91
C LYS A 287 1.61 13.03 12.45
N ASN A 288 1.43 13.16 11.14
CA ASN A 288 0.18 13.63 10.54
C ASN A 288 -1.00 12.69 10.86
N ALA A 289 -0.79 11.36 10.78
CA ALA A 289 -1.83 10.40 11.12
C ALA A 289 -2.26 10.53 12.59
N LYS A 290 -1.32 10.63 13.50
CA LYS A 290 -1.61 10.83 14.93
C LYS A 290 -2.26 12.19 15.21
N ALA A 291 -1.80 13.26 14.56
CA ALA A 291 -2.40 14.60 14.70
C ALA A 291 -3.84 14.62 14.20
N LEU A 292 -4.10 14.02 13.02
CA LEU A 292 -5.46 13.91 12.49
C LEU A 292 -6.38 13.10 13.41
N ALA A 293 -5.90 11.96 13.94
CA ALA A 293 -6.68 11.14 14.86
C ALA A 293 -7.07 11.90 16.13
N LYS A 294 -6.11 12.59 16.76
CA LYS A 294 -6.34 13.42 17.94
C LYS A 294 -7.30 14.59 17.65
N ALA A 295 -7.11 15.26 16.52
CA ALA A 295 -7.99 16.35 16.10
C ALA A 295 -9.43 15.87 15.85
N LEU A 296 -9.63 14.75 15.15
CA LEU A 296 -10.95 14.16 14.96
C LEU A 296 -11.59 13.76 16.28
N LYS A 297 -10.83 13.15 17.18
CA LYS A 297 -11.34 12.83 18.54
C LYS A 297 -11.78 14.07 19.30
N HIS A 298 -10.97 15.14 19.26
CA HIS A 298 -11.30 16.42 19.87
C HIS A 298 -12.55 17.06 19.26
N GLN A 299 -12.82 16.83 17.96
CA GLN A 299 -14.04 17.26 17.27
C GLN A 299 -15.26 16.37 17.58
N GLY A 300 -15.12 15.33 18.42
CA GLY A 300 -16.22 14.46 18.85
C GLY A 300 -16.40 13.19 18.03
N PHE A 301 -15.51 12.88 17.08
CA PHE A 301 -15.59 11.62 16.32
C PHE A 301 -15.13 10.43 17.15
N ASN A 302 -15.73 9.25 16.89
CA ASN A 302 -15.31 7.98 17.49
C ASN A 302 -14.12 7.40 16.74
N VAL A 303 -12.90 7.88 17.09
CA VAL A 303 -11.65 7.41 16.51
C VAL A 303 -11.17 6.19 17.26
N LEU A 304 -10.84 5.11 16.53
CA LEU A 304 -10.44 3.83 17.12
C LEU A 304 -8.94 3.81 17.46
N GLY A 305 -8.57 2.94 18.42
CA GLY A 305 -7.17 2.72 18.83
C GLY A 305 -6.63 3.77 19.80
N GLU A 306 -7.47 4.51 20.51
CA GLU A 306 -7.08 5.59 21.44
C GLU A 306 -6.10 5.12 22.50
N GLU A 307 -6.28 3.93 23.06
CA GLU A 307 -5.40 3.34 24.07
C GLU A 307 -3.97 3.05 23.58
N PHE A 308 -3.76 3.03 22.25
CA PHE A 308 -2.47 2.81 21.58
C PHE A 308 -1.99 4.06 20.82
N ASP A 309 -2.41 5.26 21.22
CA ASP A 309 -2.12 6.53 20.53
C ASP A 309 -2.56 6.48 19.05
N TYR A 310 -3.68 5.80 18.77
CA TYR A 310 -4.44 5.66 17.52
C TYR A 310 -3.78 4.86 16.41
N THR A 311 -2.51 5.03 16.15
CA THR A 311 -1.85 4.37 15.00
C THR A 311 -0.32 4.50 15.09
N GLU A 312 0.38 3.55 14.54
CA GLU A 312 1.82 3.62 14.24
C GLU A 312 2.07 3.74 12.73
N SER A 313 1.02 3.85 11.92
CA SER A 313 1.12 3.91 10.46
C SER A 313 0.64 5.26 9.89
N HIS A 314 0.28 5.25 8.61
CA HIS A 314 -0.29 6.38 7.88
C HIS A 314 -1.81 6.45 7.94
N GLN A 315 -2.46 5.51 8.63
CA GLN A 315 -3.91 5.33 8.60
C GLN A 315 -4.57 5.71 9.92
N VAL A 316 -5.82 6.15 9.82
CA VAL A 316 -6.74 6.41 10.92
C VAL A 316 -8.05 5.70 10.63
N ALA A 317 -8.61 5.01 11.65
CA ALA A 317 -9.91 4.35 11.60
C ALA A 317 -10.92 5.12 12.43
N VAL A 318 -12.08 5.40 11.86
CA VAL A 318 -13.15 6.14 12.55
C VAL A 318 -14.47 5.39 12.39
N ASP A 319 -15.16 5.14 13.50
CA ASP A 319 -16.52 4.65 13.49
C ASP A 319 -17.46 5.86 13.28
N VAL A 320 -18.23 5.80 12.20
CA VAL A 320 -19.13 6.86 11.76
C VAL A 320 -20.59 6.37 11.67
N LYS A 321 -20.92 5.33 12.41
CA LYS A 321 -22.27 4.75 12.47
C LYS A 321 -23.32 5.78 12.80
N GLU A 322 -23.04 6.67 13.74
CA GLU A 322 -23.97 7.74 14.16
C GLU A 322 -24.25 8.76 13.05
N PHE A 323 -23.38 8.86 12.05
CA PHE A 323 -23.54 9.72 10.87
C PHE A 323 -24.13 8.96 9.66
N GLY A 324 -24.70 7.77 9.86
CA GLY A 324 -25.33 6.96 8.81
C GLY A 324 -24.40 5.95 8.14
N GLY A 325 -23.22 5.71 8.73
CA GLY A 325 -22.25 4.70 8.29
C GLY A 325 -21.29 5.18 7.22
N GLY A 326 -20.27 4.34 6.97
CA GLY A 326 -19.12 4.71 6.14
C GLY A 326 -19.47 5.08 4.70
N LYS A 327 -20.45 4.40 4.09
CA LYS A 327 -20.88 4.69 2.71
C LYS A 327 -21.49 6.09 2.58
N MET A 328 -22.37 6.46 3.50
CA MET A 328 -23.02 7.78 3.49
C MET A 328 -21.99 8.89 3.74
N VAL A 329 -21.15 8.71 4.77
CA VAL A 329 -20.12 9.67 5.14
C VAL A 329 -19.11 9.87 4.01
N ALA A 330 -18.60 8.79 3.40
CA ALA A 330 -17.66 8.89 2.27
C ALA A 330 -18.29 9.62 1.06
N SER A 331 -19.58 9.40 0.79
CA SER A 331 -20.30 10.09 -0.30
C SER A 331 -20.45 11.58 -0.02
N LEU A 332 -20.87 11.96 1.19
CA LEU A 332 -21.07 13.35 1.58
C LEU A 332 -19.74 14.13 1.59
N LEU A 333 -18.68 13.54 2.12
CA LEU A 333 -17.34 14.15 2.11
C LEU A 333 -16.81 14.31 0.67
N LYS A 334 -17.01 13.31 -0.21
CA LYS A 334 -16.64 13.41 -1.63
C LYS A 334 -17.37 14.56 -2.33
N GLU A 335 -18.64 14.80 -2.02
CA GLU A 335 -19.41 15.95 -2.54
C GLU A 335 -18.83 17.29 -2.10
N ASN A 336 -18.06 17.29 -0.99
CA ASN A 336 -17.33 18.43 -0.47
C ASN A 336 -15.84 18.41 -0.80
N ASP A 337 -15.40 17.61 -1.79
CA ASP A 337 -14.02 17.48 -2.26
C ASP A 337 -13.04 16.97 -1.18
N ILE A 338 -13.53 16.21 -0.19
CA ILE A 338 -12.73 15.42 0.76
C ILE A 338 -12.92 13.94 0.40
N ILE A 339 -11.86 13.28 -0.06
CA ILE A 339 -11.96 11.93 -0.65
C ILE A 339 -11.31 10.91 0.27
N LEU A 340 -12.11 9.97 0.76
CA LEU A 340 -11.68 8.81 1.57
C LEU A 340 -12.54 7.59 1.23
N ASN A 341 -12.29 6.45 1.88
CA ASN A 341 -13.11 5.26 1.64
C ASN A 341 -13.82 4.74 2.90
N MET A 342 -15.00 4.17 2.71
CA MET A 342 -15.63 3.33 3.71
C MET A 342 -14.78 2.09 4.00
N ASN A 343 -14.81 1.58 5.22
CA ASN A 343 -14.06 0.41 5.64
C ASN A 343 -14.78 -0.34 6.75
N ILE A 344 -14.82 -1.66 6.67
CA ILE A 344 -15.32 -2.49 7.76
C ILE A 344 -14.37 -2.41 8.96
N LEU A 345 -14.92 -2.37 10.16
CA LEU A 345 -14.17 -2.26 11.41
C LEU A 345 -14.10 -3.61 12.14
N PRO A 346 -13.12 -3.81 13.05
CA PRO A 346 -12.87 -5.10 13.69
C PRO A 346 -14.08 -5.73 14.43
N HIS A 347 -14.96 -4.89 14.96
CA HIS A 347 -16.16 -5.33 15.68
C HIS A 347 -17.36 -5.63 14.79
N GLU A 348 -17.26 -5.35 13.49
CA GLU A 348 -18.35 -5.55 12.54
C GLU A 348 -18.38 -6.98 11.97
N PRO A 349 -19.56 -7.56 11.73
CA PRO A 349 -19.66 -8.81 11.00
C PRO A 349 -19.34 -8.60 9.51
N LEU A 350 -18.67 -9.57 8.88
CA LEU A 350 -18.25 -9.51 7.47
C LEU A 350 -19.38 -9.14 6.49
N ARG A 351 -20.64 -9.50 6.79
CA ARG A 351 -21.79 -9.12 5.94
C ARG A 351 -21.97 -7.60 5.76
N ASN A 352 -21.39 -6.79 6.63
CA ASN A 352 -21.46 -5.32 6.56
C ASN A 352 -20.49 -4.73 5.54
N VAL A 353 -19.63 -5.51 4.88
CA VAL A 353 -18.59 -5.01 3.96
C VAL A 353 -19.08 -4.08 2.84
N THR A 354 -20.35 -4.21 2.44
CA THR A 354 -20.97 -3.34 1.40
C THR A 354 -21.55 -2.05 1.94
N ASN A 355 -21.76 -1.95 3.25
CA ASN A 355 -22.21 -0.75 3.97
C ASN A 355 -21.68 -0.80 5.40
N PRO A 356 -20.38 -0.62 5.61
CA PRO A 356 -19.74 -0.68 6.91
C PRO A 356 -20.03 0.57 7.75
N ASP A 357 -19.88 0.43 9.06
CA ASP A 357 -20.02 1.54 10.01
C ASP A 357 -18.80 2.48 9.99
N GLY A 358 -17.66 2.03 9.43
CA GLY A 358 -16.39 2.74 9.49
C GLY A 358 -15.95 3.46 8.22
N ILE A 359 -15.02 4.40 8.41
CA ILE A 359 -14.19 4.98 7.35
C ILE A 359 -12.72 4.75 7.67
N ARG A 360 -11.92 4.61 6.61
CA ARG A 360 -10.47 4.56 6.66
C ARG A 360 -9.90 5.81 6.03
N ILE A 361 -9.01 6.48 6.75
CA ILE A 361 -8.34 7.71 6.33
C ILE A 361 -6.85 7.42 6.19
N GLY A 362 -6.23 7.90 5.11
CA GLY A 362 -4.78 7.86 4.92
C GLY A 362 -4.23 9.25 4.64
N VAL A 363 -3.15 9.62 5.31
CA VAL A 363 -2.58 10.97 5.24
C VAL A 363 -1.34 11.08 4.35
N GLN A 364 -0.90 9.98 3.75
CA GLN A 364 0.36 9.88 3.01
C GLN A 364 0.43 10.80 1.78
N GLU A 365 -0.68 10.99 1.05
CA GLU A 365 -0.70 11.89 -0.10
C GLU A 365 -0.68 13.36 0.33
N MET A 366 -1.41 13.73 1.38
CA MET A 366 -1.38 15.09 1.91
C MET A 366 -0.03 15.43 2.53
N THR A 367 0.66 14.46 3.14
CA THR A 367 2.06 14.62 3.55
C THR A 367 2.97 14.84 2.35
N ARG A 368 2.76 14.12 1.23
CA ARG A 368 3.55 14.24 0.00
C ARG A 368 3.45 15.62 -0.65
N VAL A 369 2.33 16.33 -0.46
CA VAL A 369 2.17 17.72 -0.92
C VAL A 369 2.57 18.77 0.13
N GLY A 370 3.14 18.35 1.27
CA GLY A 370 3.76 19.23 2.26
C GLY A 370 2.91 19.61 3.45
N MET A 371 1.72 19.01 3.62
CA MET A 371 0.90 19.21 4.81
C MET A 371 1.54 18.58 6.05
N LYS A 372 1.35 19.21 7.21
CA LYS A 372 1.86 18.82 8.52
C LYS A 372 0.71 18.78 9.54
N GLU A 373 1.06 18.78 10.82
CA GLU A 373 0.12 18.59 11.93
C GLU A 373 -0.99 19.65 11.96
N ASP A 374 -0.66 20.93 11.75
CA ASP A 374 -1.65 22.03 11.76
C ASP A 374 -2.68 21.87 10.64
N GLU A 375 -2.26 21.40 9.45
CA GLU A 375 -3.16 21.10 8.36
C GLU A 375 -4.08 19.92 8.67
N MET A 376 -3.62 18.96 9.46
CA MET A 376 -4.46 17.84 9.91
C MET A 376 -5.57 18.30 10.86
N GLU A 377 -5.31 19.28 11.72
CA GLU A 377 -6.32 19.91 12.55
C GLU A 377 -7.37 20.65 11.69
N ARG A 378 -6.93 21.36 10.64
CA ARG A 378 -7.85 22.02 9.71
C ARG A 378 -8.70 21.01 8.93
N ILE A 379 -8.14 19.88 8.51
CA ILE A 379 -8.87 18.80 7.85
C ILE A 379 -9.95 18.24 8.79
N ALA A 380 -9.62 17.97 10.05
CA ALA A 380 -10.58 17.49 11.04
C ALA A 380 -11.72 18.50 11.27
N ALA A 381 -11.41 19.81 11.32
CA ALA A 381 -12.42 20.86 11.44
C ALA A 381 -13.36 20.90 10.22
N LEU A 382 -12.83 20.82 9.00
CA LEU A 382 -13.65 20.76 7.78
C LEU A 382 -14.56 19.52 7.74
N MET A 383 -14.05 18.36 8.18
CA MET A 383 -14.88 17.17 8.30
C MET A 383 -16.02 17.36 9.32
N LYS A 384 -15.73 17.97 10.46
CA LYS A 384 -16.75 18.29 11.49
C LYS A 384 -17.79 19.28 10.96
N GLU A 385 -17.36 20.37 10.32
CA GLU A 385 -18.26 21.33 9.71
C GLU A 385 -19.20 20.70 8.69
N CYS A 386 -18.70 19.76 7.88
CA CYS A 386 -19.49 19.03 6.89
C CYS A 386 -20.45 18.02 7.55
N LEU A 387 -19.96 17.15 8.43
CA LEU A 387 -20.71 15.99 8.94
C LEU A 387 -21.57 16.30 10.14
N VAL A 388 -21.14 17.18 11.02
CA VAL A 388 -21.83 17.52 12.28
C VAL A 388 -22.67 18.80 12.11
N ASP A 389 -22.06 19.85 11.52
CA ASP A 389 -22.73 21.14 11.38
C ASP A 389 -23.59 21.22 10.10
N GLY A 390 -23.49 20.22 9.21
CA GLY A 390 -24.29 20.15 7.96
C GLY A 390 -23.95 21.23 6.93
N LYS A 391 -22.72 21.80 6.97
CA LYS A 391 -22.32 22.88 6.08
C LYS A 391 -21.73 22.34 4.77
N GLU A 392 -21.91 23.08 3.68
CA GLU A 392 -21.15 22.89 2.45
C GLU A 392 -19.76 23.53 2.62
N VAL A 393 -18.69 22.70 2.59
CA VAL A 393 -17.31 23.15 2.81
C VAL A 393 -16.44 23.09 1.56
N ARG A 394 -16.99 22.73 0.40
CA ARG A 394 -16.25 22.57 -0.86
C ARG A 394 -15.40 23.80 -1.22
N GLY A 395 -15.95 24.99 -1.08
CA GLY A 395 -15.22 26.24 -1.39
C GLY A 395 -13.98 26.42 -0.51
N GLU A 396 -14.10 26.11 0.79
CA GLU A 396 -13.01 26.21 1.75
C GLU A 396 -11.96 25.12 1.52
N VAL A 397 -12.39 23.89 1.25
CA VAL A 397 -11.52 22.77 0.88
C VAL A 397 -10.67 23.13 -0.35
N ASN A 398 -11.29 23.65 -1.40
CA ASN A 398 -10.59 24.01 -2.64
C ASN A 398 -9.59 25.15 -2.40
N LYS A 399 -9.97 26.19 -1.63
CA LYS A 399 -9.06 27.29 -1.27
C LYS A 399 -7.87 26.79 -0.46
N PHE A 400 -8.13 26.00 0.59
CA PHE A 400 -7.09 25.42 1.43
C PHE A 400 -6.13 24.53 0.63
N ARG A 401 -6.65 23.69 -0.26
CA ARG A 401 -5.82 22.78 -1.08
C ARG A 401 -4.93 23.51 -2.09
N GLN A 402 -5.31 24.69 -2.56
CA GLN A 402 -4.52 25.51 -3.50
C GLN A 402 -3.18 25.98 -2.90
N GLU A 403 -3.03 26.00 -1.59
CA GLU A 403 -1.77 26.34 -0.91
C GLU A 403 -0.73 25.20 -0.98
N TYR A 404 -1.14 23.98 -1.36
CA TYR A 404 -0.33 22.76 -1.35
C TYR A 404 -0.28 22.11 -2.73
N THR A 405 0.33 22.77 -3.70
CA THR A 405 0.38 22.32 -5.12
C THR A 405 1.69 21.66 -5.52
N GLU A 406 2.72 21.77 -4.70
CA GLU A 406 4.05 21.22 -4.97
C GLU A 406 4.19 19.82 -4.38
N ILE A 407 4.88 18.93 -5.11
CA ILE A 407 5.25 17.61 -4.59
C ILE A 407 6.55 17.76 -3.81
N LYS A 408 6.47 17.51 -2.50
CA LYS A 408 7.64 17.49 -1.61
C LYS A 408 8.29 16.10 -1.59
N TYR A 409 9.45 15.99 -0.96
CA TYR A 409 10.23 14.74 -0.88
C TYR A 409 10.56 14.15 -2.27
N SER A 410 10.84 15.03 -3.26
CA SER A 410 11.09 14.68 -4.66
C SER A 410 12.32 15.41 -5.19
N PHE A 411 12.80 14.98 -6.36
CA PHE A 411 13.84 15.67 -7.11
C PHE A 411 13.31 16.75 -8.06
N ASP A 412 12.02 17.07 -8.02
CA ASP A 412 11.38 17.99 -8.98
C ASP A 412 12.02 19.37 -9.05
N GLU A 413 12.52 19.91 -7.94
CA GLU A 413 13.24 21.18 -7.90
C GLU A 413 14.67 21.03 -8.43
N LEU A 414 15.38 19.97 -8.00
CA LEU A 414 16.78 19.70 -8.35
C LEU A 414 16.97 19.35 -9.83
N LEU A 415 15.97 18.72 -10.45
CA LEU A 415 15.99 18.23 -11.83
C LEU A 415 14.97 18.96 -12.70
N SER A 416 14.67 20.22 -12.36
CA SER A 416 13.69 21.03 -13.09
C SER A 416 14.10 21.33 -14.54
N ASP A 417 15.40 21.31 -14.84
CA ASP A 417 16.00 21.51 -16.17
C ASP A 417 15.91 20.24 -17.05
N LEU A 418 15.69 19.06 -16.47
CA LEU A 418 15.53 17.83 -17.24
C LEU A 418 14.26 17.88 -18.08
N LYS A 419 14.44 17.89 -19.39
CA LYS A 419 13.35 17.74 -20.36
C LYS A 419 12.89 16.28 -20.38
N SER A 420 11.63 16.07 -20.76
CA SER A 420 11.18 14.71 -21.10
C SER A 420 12.07 14.15 -22.20
N PRO A 421 12.53 12.88 -22.10
CA PRO A 421 13.24 12.25 -23.20
C PRO A 421 12.38 12.36 -24.48
N ASN A 422 12.97 12.81 -25.57
CA ASN A 422 12.23 12.95 -26.82
C ASN A 422 11.69 11.58 -27.22
N LEU A 423 10.38 11.46 -27.27
CA LEU A 423 9.69 10.38 -27.96
C LEU A 423 9.62 10.77 -29.44
N VAL A 424 9.85 9.82 -30.32
CA VAL A 424 9.75 10.01 -31.78
C VAL A 424 8.34 10.44 -32.18
#